data_a0276ab307d9258c091f2ecbd548d8c0
#
_entry.id   a0276ab307d9258c091f2ecbd548d8c0
#
_cell.length_a   1.000
_cell.length_b   1.000
_cell.length_c   1.000
_cell.angle_alpha   90.00
_cell.angle_beta   90.00
_cell.angle_gamma   90.00
#
_symmetry.space_group_name_H-M   'P 1'
#
loop_
_entity.id
_entity.type
_entity.pdbx_description
1 polymer ?
#
loop_
_entity_poly.entity_id
_entity_poly.type
_entity_poly.pdbx_seq_one_letter_code
_entity_poly.pdbx_strand_id
1 'polypeptide(L)'
;MHITITGRLGSGKTTVCRILSDKYGYEIYSTGKINRAIAAEKGITALEMNELMAKDLSFDHMIDDAVSRISREMRDRTLIFDSRMAWHFACDSFKVFMHIDPAIAAKRVMADDRGAVEKYTDADDTRRQLLARATAENTRYRRIYGTDNLDYRNFDLVADSATITPEALAALILSEFELYRSSPAEYGSPKLMLSPLSIYPTATVGEMEREDGPITVAVMNGSHYAVGGGRALLAAIKEKPQTARAYLADGAGSAAAEKRAAALAGDGEALLRSLEKEFGFSYPEIPEIYRRKA
;
A
#
# COMPACT_ATOMS: atom_id res chain seq x y z
N MET A 1 -10.93 -20.58 1.03
CA MET A 1 -10.45 -19.20 1.36
C MET A 1 -9.80 -18.59 0.14
N HIS A 2 -10.06 -17.33 -0.16
CA HIS A 2 -9.52 -16.58 -1.29
C HIS A 2 -8.43 -15.60 -0.85
N ILE A 3 -7.77 -14.94 -1.82
CA ILE A 3 -6.84 -13.83 -1.56
C ILE A 3 -7.39 -12.59 -2.26
N THR A 4 -7.54 -11.49 -1.54
CA THR A 4 -7.88 -10.20 -2.15
C THR A 4 -6.65 -9.31 -2.14
N ILE A 5 -6.30 -8.72 -3.29
CA ILE A 5 -5.15 -7.83 -3.41
C ILE A 5 -5.62 -6.45 -3.87
N THR A 6 -5.48 -5.48 -2.97
CA THR A 6 -5.65 -4.07 -3.26
C THR A 6 -4.36 -3.30 -2.97
N GLY A 7 -4.36 -2.00 -3.05
CA GLY A 7 -3.21 -1.18 -2.70
C GLY A 7 -3.04 0.04 -3.59
N ARG A 8 -1.97 0.79 -3.35
CA ARG A 8 -1.70 2.05 -4.00
C ARG A 8 -1.37 1.89 -5.49
N LEU A 9 -1.63 2.94 -6.26
CA LEU A 9 -1.14 3.04 -7.64
C LEU A 9 0.39 2.98 -7.64
N GLY A 10 0.99 2.29 -8.61
CA GLY A 10 2.44 2.11 -8.68
C GLY A 10 3.00 1.01 -7.76
N SER A 11 2.19 0.35 -6.91
CA SER A 11 2.65 -0.74 -6.04
C SER A 11 2.97 -2.05 -6.76
N GLY A 12 2.71 -2.17 -8.07
CA GLY A 12 3.04 -3.37 -8.84
C GLY A 12 2.03 -4.52 -8.70
N LYS A 13 0.78 -4.26 -8.26
CA LYS A 13 -0.27 -5.29 -8.13
C LYS A 13 -0.39 -6.21 -9.33
N THR A 14 -0.51 -5.63 -10.53
CA THR A 14 -0.68 -6.40 -11.76
C THR A 14 0.49 -7.34 -12.03
N THR A 15 1.71 -6.92 -11.73
CA THR A 15 2.92 -7.75 -11.87
C THR A 15 2.90 -8.89 -10.87
N VAL A 16 2.59 -8.62 -9.60
CA VAL A 16 2.50 -9.65 -8.56
C VAL A 16 1.38 -10.65 -8.88
N CYS A 17 0.19 -10.17 -9.25
CA CYS A 17 -0.91 -11.04 -9.66
C CYS A 17 -0.50 -11.94 -10.84
N ARG A 18 0.21 -11.41 -11.85
CA ARG A 18 0.71 -12.21 -12.97
C ARG A 18 1.67 -13.30 -12.50
N ILE A 19 2.62 -12.98 -11.60
CA ILE A 19 3.55 -13.96 -11.03
C ILE A 19 2.79 -15.06 -10.27
N LEU A 20 1.78 -14.67 -9.48
CA LEU A 20 0.94 -15.62 -8.74
C LEU A 20 0.16 -16.56 -9.69
N SER A 21 -0.27 -16.06 -10.84
CA SER A 21 -0.90 -16.88 -11.88
C SER A 21 0.12 -17.77 -12.59
N ASP A 22 1.16 -17.17 -13.17
CA ASP A 22 2.06 -17.86 -14.10
C ASP A 22 2.96 -18.88 -13.38
N LYS A 23 3.45 -18.53 -12.19
CA LYS A 23 4.40 -19.36 -11.44
C LYS A 23 3.72 -20.31 -10.46
N TYR A 24 2.61 -19.89 -9.86
CA TYR A 24 1.96 -20.64 -8.78
C TYR A 24 0.57 -21.19 -9.17
N GLY A 25 0.09 -20.89 -10.39
CA GLY A 25 -1.13 -21.48 -10.94
C GLY A 25 -2.44 -20.92 -10.37
N TYR A 26 -2.41 -19.76 -9.67
CA TYR A 26 -3.63 -19.15 -9.15
C TYR A 26 -4.46 -18.49 -10.26
N GLU A 27 -5.77 -18.71 -10.22
CA GLU A 27 -6.71 -18.02 -11.08
C GLU A 27 -6.96 -16.60 -10.58
N ILE A 28 -6.82 -15.60 -11.49
CA ILE A 28 -6.97 -14.18 -11.16
C ILE A 28 -8.30 -13.66 -11.67
N TYR A 29 -9.13 -13.17 -10.76
CA TYR A 29 -10.31 -12.38 -11.04
C TYR A 29 -9.98 -10.89 -10.92
N SER A 30 -9.83 -10.20 -12.06
CA SER A 30 -9.45 -8.78 -12.09
C SER A 30 -10.61 -7.91 -12.52
N THR A 31 -11.11 -7.07 -11.60
CA THR A 31 -12.18 -6.09 -11.92
C THR A 31 -11.74 -5.04 -12.95
N GLY A 32 -10.46 -4.69 -12.97
CA GLY A 32 -9.90 -3.80 -13.99
C GLY A 32 -9.91 -4.41 -15.40
N LYS A 33 -9.73 -5.74 -15.54
CA LYS A 33 -9.89 -6.43 -16.84
C LYS A 33 -11.36 -6.44 -17.28
N ILE A 34 -12.27 -6.68 -16.34
CA ILE A 34 -13.72 -6.69 -16.61
C ILE A 34 -14.17 -5.30 -17.06
N ASN A 35 -13.79 -4.24 -16.36
CA ASN A 35 -14.11 -2.88 -16.74
C ASN A 35 -13.62 -2.53 -18.14
N ARG A 36 -12.41 -2.95 -18.51
CA ARG A 36 -11.90 -2.74 -19.88
C ARG A 36 -12.64 -3.54 -20.93
N ALA A 37 -13.06 -4.76 -20.60
CA ALA A 37 -13.88 -5.56 -21.51
C ALA A 37 -15.25 -4.90 -21.76
N ILE A 38 -15.94 -4.45 -20.71
CA ILE A 38 -17.21 -3.72 -20.80
C ILE A 38 -17.04 -2.41 -21.59
N ALA A 39 -15.96 -1.67 -21.36
CA ALA A 39 -15.65 -0.45 -22.11
C ALA A 39 -15.48 -0.73 -23.60
N ALA A 40 -14.74 -1.79 -23.95
CA ALA A 40 -14.55 -2.22 -25.34
C ALA A 40 -15.87 -2.63 -26.00
N GLU A 41 -16.73 -3.41 -25.31
CA GLU A 41 -18.07 -3.78 -25.81
C GLU A 41 -18.96 -2.56 -26.06
N LYS A 42 -18.83 -1.52 -25.22
CA LYS A 42 -19.57 -0.26 -25.36
C LYS A 42 -18.94 0.71 -26.38
N GLY A 43 -17.76 0.40 -26.91
CA GLY A 43 -17.02 1.28 -27.84
C GLY A 43 -16.49 2.55 -27.17
N ILE A 44 -16.26 2.54 -25.86
CA ILE A 44 -15.76 3.68 -25.08
C ILE A 44 -14.36 3.40 -24.55
N THR A 45 -13.63 4.47 -24.23
CA THR A 45 -12.30 4.37 -23.63
C THR A 45 -12.37 3.97 -22.14
N ALA A 46 -11.26 3.50 -21.57
CA ALA A 46 -11.18 3.23 -20.13
C ALA A 46 -11.41 4.51 -19.28
N LEU A 47 -11.05 5.68 -19.81
CA LEU A 47 -11.30 6.97 -19.15
C LEU A 47 -12.80 7.29 -19.12
N GLU A 48 -13.47 7.20 -20.28
CA GLU A 48 -14.93 7.40 -20.38
C GLU A 48 -15.69 6.40 -19.52
N MET A 49 -15.21 5.15 -19.43
CA MET A 49 -15.78 4.15 -18.52
C MET A 49 -15.64 4.56 -17.04
N ASN A 50 -14.50 5.08 -16.64
CA ASN A 50 -14.29 5.59 -15.27
C ASN A 50 -15.20 6.81 -14.98
N GLU A 51 -15.38 7.70 -15.95
CA GLU A 51 -16.31 8.84 -15.82
C GLU A 51 -17.77 8.38 -15.74
N LEU A 52 -18.14 7.35 -16.50
CA LEU A 52 -19.47 6.75 -16.45
C LEU A 52 -19.73 6.11 -15.09
N MET A 53 -18.78 5.32 -14.57
CA MET A 53 -18.86 4.74 -13.23
C MET A 53 -18.91 5.79 -12.11
N ALA A 54 -18.26 6.94 -12.28
CA ALA A 54 -18.36 8.03 -11.32
C ALA A 54 -19.76 8.66 -11.26
N LYS A 55 -20.51 8.59 -12.35
CA LYS A 55 -21.88 9.14 -12.48
C LYS A 55 -22.96 8.10 -12.17
N ASP A 56 -22.70 6.82 -12.45
CA ASP A 56 -23.65 5.72 -12.28
C ASP A 56 -23.07 4.62 -11.38
N LEU A 57 -23.52 4.60 -10.14
CA LEU A 57 -23.08 3.63 -9.12
C LEU A 57 -23.55 2.18 -9.42
N SER A 58 -24.45 1.98 -10.38
CA SER A 58 -24.92 0.64 -10.74
C SER A 58 -23.77 -0.26 -11.23
N PHE A 59 -22.75 0.31 -11.85
CA PHE A 59 -21.57 -0.44 -12.30
C PHE A 59 -20.69 -0.90 -11.13
N ASP A 60 -20.50 -0.05 -10.11
CA ASP A 60 -19.79 -0.46 -8.89
C ASP A 60 -20.53 -1.63 -8.23
N HIS A 61 -21.83 -1.51 -8.02
CA HIS A 61 -22.67 -2.58 -7.42
C HIS A 61 -22.64 -3.87 -8.23
N MET A 62 -22.71 -3.79 -9.56
CA MET A 62 -22.64 -4.99 -10.41
C MET A 62 -21.31 -5.75 -10.23
N ILE A 63 -20.19 -5.03 -10.12
CA ILE A 63 -18.86 -5.61 -9.91
C ILE A 63 -18.77 -6.23 -8.50
N ASP A 64 -19.26 -5.54 -7.49
CA ASP A 64 -19.23 -5.96 -6.10
C ASP A 64 -20.10 -7.20 -5.86
N ASP A 65 -21.28 -7.22 -6.46
CA ASP A 65 -22.18 -8.39 -6.48
C ASP A 65 -21.52 -9.60 -7.17
N ALA A 66 -20.82 -9.37 -8.28
CA ALA A 66 -20.07 -10.42 -8.97
C ALA A 66 -18.94 -10.97 -8.10
N VAL A 67 -18.16 -10.12 -7.42
CA VAL A 67 -17.13 -10.53 -6.46
C VAL A 67 -17.75 -11.38 -5.33
N SER A 68 -18.84 -10.89 -4.74
CA SER A 68 -19.56 -11.58 -3.66
C SER A 68 -20.08 -12.93 -4.11
N ARG A 69 -20.68 -13.03 -5.29
CA ARG A 69 -21.22 -14.26 -5.86
C ARG A 69 -20.11 -15.25 -6.17
N ILE A 70 -19.10 -14.84 -6.95
CA ILE A 70 -17.99 -15.71 -7.35
C ILE A 70 -17.23 -16.26 -6.15
N SER A 71 -16.96 -15.42 -5.14
CA SER A 71 -16.27 -15.88 -3.93
C SER A 71 -17.07 -16.92 -3.12
N ARG A 72 -18.41 -16.92 -3.21
CA ARG A 72 -19.25 -17.94 -2.58
C ARG A 72 -19.37 -19.22 -3.41
N GLU A 73 -19.48 -19.09 -4.72
CA GLU A 73 -19.62 -20.22 -5.64
C GLU A 73 -18.32 -21.02 -5.77
N MET A 74 -17.16 -20.37 -5.66
CA MET A 74 -15.84 -20.99 -5.87
C MET A 74 -15.08 -21.28 -4.56
N ARG A 75 -15.79 -21.63 -3.48
CA ARG A 75 -15.18 -21.92 -2.16
C ARG A 75 -14.27 -23.15 -2.14
N ASP A 76 -14.40 -24.03 -3.10
CA ASP A 76 -13.61 -25.25 -3.29
C ASP A 76 -12.17 -24.99 -3.75
N ARG A 77 -11.90 -23.76 -4.25
CA ARG A 77 -10.57 -23.34 -4.71
C ARG A 77 -10.20 -21.96 -4.21
N THR A 78 -8.91 -21.64 -4.30
CA THR A 78 -8.38 -20.33 -3.98
C THR A 78 -8.33 -19.46 -5.23
N LEU A 79 -9.12 -18.38 -5.26
CA LEU A 79 -9.04 -17.33 -6.27
C LEU A 79 -8.29 -16.14 -5.73
N ILE A 80 -7.62 -15.39 -6.62
CA ILE A 80 -7.05 -14.09 -6.32
C ILE A 80 -7.92 -13.01 -6.93
N PHE A 81 -8.45 -12.10 -6.11
CA PHE A 81 -9.22 -10.95 -6.56
C PHE A 81 -8.32 -9.71 -6.62
N ASP A 82 -7.95 -9.29 -7.84
CA ASP A 82 -7.27 -7.99 -8.10
C ASP A 82 -8.33 -6.90 -8.25
N SER A 83 -8.70 -6.27 -7.15
CA SER A 83 -9.76 -5.27 -7.11
C SER A 83 -9.54 -4.26 -5.98
N ARG A 84 -10.09 -3.04 -6.16
CA ARG A 84 -10.07 -2.00 -5.13
C ARG A 84 -10.87 -2.38 -3.89
N MET A 85 -12.04 -3.02 -4.09
CA MET A 85 -13.01 -3.27 -3.03
C MET A 85 -13.29 -4.74 -2.77
N ALA A 86 -12.62 -5.68 -3.47
CA ALA A 86 -12.86 -7.11 -3.25
C ALA A 86 -12.62 -7.56 -1.79
N TRP A 87 -11.71 -6.92 -1.06
CA TRP A 87 -11.46 -7.19 0.36
C TRP A 87 -12.71 -6.95 1.24
N HIS A 88 -13.63 -6.09 0.79
CA HIS A 88 -14.88 -5.78 1.49
C HIS A 88 -16.00 -6.75 1.12
N PHE A 89 -16.03 -7.26 -0.12
CA PHE A 89 -17.14 -8.04 -0.66
C PHE A 89 -16.86 -9.53 -0.78
N ALA A 90 -15.61 -9.95 -0.97
CA ALA A 90 -15.27 -11.36 -1.08
C ALA A 90 -15.44 -12.08 0.28
N CYS A 91 -16.20 -13.17 0.27
CA CYS A 91 -16.33 -13.98 1.47
C CYS A 91 -15.05 -14.81 1.70
N ASP A 92 -14.75 -15.09 2.97
CA ASP A 92 -13.65 -15.97 3.39
C ASP A 92 -12.34 -15.67 2.64
N SER A 93 -11.80 -14.46 2.84
CA SER A 93 -10.62 -14.00 2.13
C SER A 93 -9.51 -13.48 3.05
N PHE A 94 -8.27 -13.80 2.69
CA PHE A 94 -7.07 -13.14 3.20
C PHE A 94 -6.87 -11.81 2.47
N LYS A 95 -6.87 -10.72 3.22
CA LYS A 95 -6.95 -9.35 2.70
C LYS A 95 -5.58 -8.70 2.66
N VAL A 96 -5.06 -8.48 1.45
CA VAL A 96 -3.73 -7.92 1.23
C VAL A 96 -3.82 -6.49 0.72
N PHE A 97 -3.14 -5.57 1.39
CA PHE A 97 -2.91 -4.21 0.92
C PHE A 97 -1.45 -4.06 0.47
N MET A 98 -1.23 -3.83 -0.81
CA MET A 98 0.10 -3.53 -1.34
C MET A 98 0.41 -2.04 -1.18
N HIS A 99 1.30 -1.75 -0.24
CA HIS A 99 1.81 -0.39 -0.02
C HIS A 99 2.96 -0.06 -0.96
N ILE A 100 3.13 1.22 -1.21
CA ILE A 100 4.31 1.86 -1.78
C ILE A 100 4.36 3.32 -1.33
N ASP A 101 5.55 3.81 -1.00
CA ASP A 101 5.74 5.24 -0.74
C ASP A 101 5.36 6.07 -1.98
N PRO A 102 4.61 7.18 -1.82
CA PRO A 102 4.13 7.99 -2.94
C PRO A 102 5.23 8.53 -3.86
N ALA A 103 6.43 8.83 -3.34
CA ALA A 103 7.54 9.31 -4.15
C ALA A 103 8.15 8.18 -5.01
N ILE A 104 8.22 6.95 -4.48
CA ILE A 104 8.64 5.77 -5.26
C ILE A 104 7.58 5.44 -6.31
N ALA A 105 6.29 5.48 -5.92
CA ALA A 105 5.18 5.25 -6.83
C ALA A 105 5.22 6.20 -8.04
N ALA A 106 5.47 7.50 -7.81
CA ALA A 106 5.58 8.49 -8.86
C ALA A 106 6.70 8.15 -9.85
N LYS A 107 7.89 7.82 -9.36
CA LYS A 107 9.02 7.41 -10.21
C LYS A 107 8.71 6.18 -11.06
N ARG A 108 8.04 5.15 -10.46
CA ARG A 108 7.64 3.93 -11.17
C ARG A 108 6.60 4.21 -12.25
N VAL A 109 5.58 5.02 -11.92
CA VAL A 109 4.50 5.36 -12.87
C VAL A 109 5.03 6.17 -14.04
N MET A 110 5.98 7.09 -13.82
CA MET A 110 6.62 7.84 -14.90
C MET A 110 7.51 6.98 -15.80
N ALA A 111 8.16 5.96 -15.23
CA ALA A 111 9.00 5.02 -16.00
C ALA A 111 8.17 3.97 -16.77
N ASP A 112 6.89 3.79 -16.41
CA ASP A 112 5.98 2.83 -17.02
C ASP A 112 5.24 3.51 -18.19
N ASP A 113 5.57 3.15 -19.43
CA ASP A 113 4.91 3.68 -20.63
C ASP A 113 3.46 3.18 -20.71
N ARG A 114 2.57 3.89 -20.03
CA ARG A 114 1.12 3.59 -19.99
C ARG A 114 0.33 4.25 -21.12
N GLY A 115 1.01 4.75 -22.16
CA GLY A 115 0.40 5.40 -23.30
C GLY A 115 -0.14 6.80 -22.99
N ALA A 116 -0.74 7.46 -23.99
CA ALA A 116 -1.11 8.88 -24.00
C ALA A 116 -2.20 9.34 -23.00
N VAL A 117 -2.64 8.48 -22.09
CA VAL A 117 -3.80 8.72 -21.21
C VAL A 117 -3.45 9.49 -19.93
N GLU A 118 -2.20 9.39 -19.44
CA GLU A 118 -1.76 10.08 -18.24
C GLU A 118 -0.52 10.93 -18.58
N LYS A 119 -0.69 12.26 -18.68
CA LYS A 119 0.42 13.20 -18.93
C LYS A 119 0.89 13.77 -17.60
N TYR A 120 2.06 13.36 -17.17
CA TYR A 120 2.74 13.90 -16.00
C TYR A 120 3.88 14.82 -16.45
N THR A 121 4.09 15.96 -15.75
CA THR A 121 5.15 16.90 -16.07
C THR A 121 6.48 16.53 -15.40
N ASP A 122 6.40 16.07 -14.16
CA ASP A 122 7.53 15.66 -13.33
C ASP A 122 7.10 14.72 -12.19
N ALA A 123 8.05 14.26 -11.39
CA ALA A 123 7.81 13.33 -10.30
C ALA A 123 6.93 13.93 -9.19
N ASP A 124 7.07 15.21 -8.90
CA ASP A 124 6.28 15.89 -7.87
C ASP A 124 4.83 16.07 -8.32
N ASP A 125 4.61 16.42 -9.59
CA ASP A 125 3.29 16.49 -10.19
C ASP A 125 2.62 15.11 -10.19
N THR A 126 3.34 14.08 -10.63
CA THR A 126 2.88 12.68 -10.59
C THR A 126 2.46 12.28 -9.18
N ARG A 127 3.29 12.56 -8.19
CA ARG A 127 3.01 12.25 -6.78
C ARG A 127 1.72 12.94 -6.30
N ARG A 128 1.56 14.24 -6.58
CA ARG A 128 0.35 14.99 -6.23
C ARG A 128 -0.91 14.38 -6.87
N GLN A 129 -0.83 14.05 -8.16
CA GLN A 129 -1.96 13.46 -8.89
C GLN A 129 -2.31 12.06 -8.37
N LEU A 130 -1.32 11.21 -8.05
CA LEU A 130 -1.55 9.89 -7.46
C LEU A 130 -2.22 9.98 -6.08
N LEU A 131 -1.77 10.91 -5.23
CA LEU A 131 -2.40 11.15 -3.91
C LEU A 131 -3.82 11.70 -4.05
N ALA A 132 -4.03 12.68 -4.93
CA ALA A 132 -5.34 13.25 -5.20
C ALA A 132 -6.33 12.18 -5.70
N ARG A 133 -5.89 11.31 -6.62
CA ARG A 133 -6.70 10.20 -7.12
C ARG A 133 -7.03 9.20 -6.03
N ALA A 134 -6.07 8.80 -5.20
CA ALA A 134 -6.29 7.90 -4.08
C ALA A 134 -7.30 8.49 -3.07
N THR A 135 -7.20 9.79 -2.78
CA THR A 135 -8.14 10.51 -1.91
C THR A 135 -9.54 10.56 -2.50
N ALA A 136 -9.67 10.86 -3.79
CA ALA A 136 -10.96 10.91 -4.48
C ALA A 136 -11.65 9.54 -4.51
N GLU A 137 -10.91 8.48 -4.86
CA GLU A 137 -11.39 7.10 -4.83
C GLU A 137 -11.86 6.71 -3.41
N ASN A 138 -11.06 7.01 -2.38
CA ASN A 138 -11.40 6.69 -0.99
C ASN A 138 -12.62 7.48 -0.47
N THR A 139 -12.75 8.76 -0.84
CA THR A 139 -13.92 9.58 -0.52
C THR A 139 -15.19 8.99 -1.13
N ARG A 140 -15.10 8.49 -2.39
CA ARG A 140 -16.21 7.78 -3.04
C ARG A 140 -16.60 6.53 -2.28
N TYR A 141 -15.63 5.67 -1.90
CA TYR A 141 -15.91 4.43 -1.17
C TYR A 141 -16.48 4.67 0.22
N ARG A 142 -15.98 5.69 0.93
CA ARG A 142 -16.59 6.10 2.21
C ARG A 142 -18.04 6.52 2.06
N ARG A 143 -18.37 7.23 0.99
CA ARG A 143 -19.76 7.66 0.71
C ARG A 143 -20.67 6.49 0.36
N ILE A 144 -20.19 5.53 -0.44
CA ILE A 144 -21.01 4.44 -0.96
C ILE A 144 -21.10 3.29 0.06
N TYR A 145 -19.98 2.92 0.67
CA TYR A 145 -19.86 1.70 1.48
C TYR A 145 -19.59 1.97 2.97
N GLY A 146 -19.42 3.23 3.38
CA GLY A 146 -19.08 3.59 4.76
C GLY A 146 -17.70 3.12 5.21
N THR A 147 -16.82 2.76 4.28
CA THR A 147 -15.51 2.15 4.59
C THR A 147 -14.33 2.93 4.03
N ASP A 148 -13.20 2.85 4.72
CA ASP A 148 -11.94 3.49 4.33
C ASP A 148 -10.99 2.47 3.69
N ASN A 149 -10.81 2.58 2.36
CA ASN A 149 -9.92 1.70 1.61
C ASN A 149 -8.42 1.95 1.86
N LEU A 150 -8.07 2.98 2.64
CA LEU A 150 -6.68 3.30 3.00
C LEU A 150 -6.37 2.99 4.46
N ASP A 151 -7.35 2.57 5.24
CA ASP A 151 -7.16 2.17 6.63
C ASP A 151 -6.60 0.73 6.69
N TYR A 152 -5.36 0.60 7.15
CA TYR A 152 -4.66 -0.69 7.25
C TYR A 152 -5.37 -1.70 8.16
N ARG A 153 -6.18 -1.23 9.12
CA ARG A 153 -6.97 -2.10 10.01
C ARG A 153 -8.01 -2.96 9.29
N ASN A 154 -8.31 -2.63 8.05
CA ASN A 154 -9.21 -3.41 7.20
C ASN A 154 -8.53 -4.62 6.52
N PHE A 155 -7.22 -4.78 6.69
CA PHE A 155 -6.43 -5.79 5.99
C PHE A 155 -5.73 -6.74 6.94
N ASP A 156 -5.46 -7.96 6.48
CA ASP A 156 -4.69 -8.93 7.24
C ASP A 156 -3.18 -8.71 7.05
N LEU A 157 -2.76 -8.40 5.83
CA LEU A 157 -1.38 -8.10 5.47
C LEU A 157 -1.28 -6.74 4.77
N VAL A 158 -0.36 -5.91 5.25
CA VAL A 158 0.14 -4.72 4.54
C VAL A 158 1.57 -5.02 4.10
N ALA A 159 1.80 -5.14 2.80
CA ALA A 159 3.10 -5.49 2.24
C ALA A 159 3.67 -4.31 1.42
N ASP A 160 4.83 -3.80 1.84
CA ASP A 160 5.52 -2.71 1.14
C ASP A 160 6.30 -3.25 -0.05
N SER A 161 6.03 -2.68 -1.21
CA SER A 161 6.68 -3.07 -2.47
C SER A 161 7.90 -2.21 -2.82
N ALA A 162 8.34 -1.30 -1.94
CA ALA A 162 9.36 -0.31 -2.25
C ALA A 162 10.71 -0.92 -2.66
N THR A 163 11.21 -1.87 -1.87
CA THR A 163 12.56 -2.46 -2.02
C THR A 163 12.57 -3.96 -2.29
N ILE A 164 11.42 -4.61 -2.22
CA ILE A 164 11.27 -6.05 -2.48
C ILE A 164 11.03 -6.31 -3.98
N THR A 165 11.61 -7.38 -4.52
CA THR A 165 11.33 -7.78 -5.91
C THR A 165 9.90 -8.30 -6.04
N PRO A 166 9.27 -8.20 -7.22
CA PRO A 166 7.91 -8.72 -7.42
C PRO A 166 7.78 -10.22 -7.10
N GLU A 167 8.80 -11.02 -7.40
CA GLU A 167 8.86 -12.46 -7.12
C GLU A 167 8.91 -12.73 -5.62
N ALA A 168 9.75 -12.01 -4.89
CA ALA A 168 9.87 -12.13 -3.44
C ALA A 168 8.59 -11.64 -2.74
N LEU A 169 7.95 -10.59 -3.27
CA LEU A 169 6.68 -10.09 -2.74
C LEU A 169 5.55 -11.09 -2.96
N ALA A 170 5.48 -11.72 -4.13
CA ALA A 170 4.51 -12.79 -4.38
C ALA A 170 4.72 -13.99 -3.43
N ALA A 171 5.97 -14.40 -3.20
CA ALA A 171 6.31 -15.45 -2.26
C ALA A 171 5.96 -15.07 -0.81
N LEU A 172 6.23 -13.81 -0.40
CA LEU A 172 5.83 -13.28 0.91
C LEU A 172 4.31 -13.36 1.10
N ILE A 173 3.53 -12.89 0.13
CA ILE A 173 2.06 -12.93 0.20
C ILE A 173 1.56 -14.38 0.38
N LEU A 174 2.12 -15.34 -0.36
CA LEU A 174 1.73 -16.75 -0.24
C LEU A 174 2.13 -17.35 1.11
N SER A 175 3.34 -17.08 1.60
CA SER A 175 3.77 -17.56 2.91
C SER A 175 2.90 -17.00 4.03
N GLU A 176 2.54 -15.73 3.96
CA GLU A 176 1.65 -15.09 4.94
C GLU A 176 0.18 -15.59 4.83
N PHE A 177 -0.27 -15.87 3.61
CA PHE A 177 -1.57 -16.52 3.38
C PHE A 177 -1.64 -17.91 4.04
N GLU A 178 -0.60 -18.74 3.90
CA GLU A 178 -0.57 -20.06 4.52
C GLU A 178 -0.53 -19.97 6.06
N LEU A 179 0.21 -19.02 6.63
CA LEU A 179 0.21 -18.75 8.06
C LEU A 179 -1.17 -18.31 8.55
N TYR A 180 -1.80 -17.36 7.85
CA TYR A 180 -3.14 -16.91 8.16
C TYR A 180 -4.15 -18.06 8.09
N ARG A 181 -4.11 -18.87 7.02
CA ARG A 181 -5.01 -19.99 6.80
C ARG A 181 -4.91 -21.05 7.88
N SER A 182 -3.70 -21.28 8.41
CA SER A 182 -3.47 -22.27 9.48
C SER A 182 -4.00 -21.83 10.84
N SER A 183 -3.87 -20.54 11.19
CA SER A 183 -4.27 -19.99 12.49
C SER A 183 -4.71 -18.52 12.37
N PRO A 184 -5.91 -18.22 11.83
CA PRO A 184 -6.35 -16.84 11.62
C PRO A 184 -6.39 -16.01 12.91
N ALA A 185 -6.80 -16.61 14.02
CA ALA A 185 -6.92 -15.93 15.32
C ALA A 185 -5.55 -15.53 15.92
N GLU A 186 -4.48 -16.24 15.57
CA GLU A 186 -3.12 -16.02 16.07
C GLU A 186 -2.28 -15.17 15.11
N TYR A 187 -2.77 -14.91 13.91
CA TYR A 187 -2.01 -14.22 12.86
C TYR A 187 -1.61 -12.78 13.26
N GLY A 188 -2.46 -12.09 14.02
CA GLY A 188 -2.20 -10.73 14.50
C GLY A 188 -2.37 -9.69 13.41
N SER A 189 -3.54 -9.68 12.76
CA SER A 189 -3.91 -8.65 11.76
C SER A 189 -4.12 -7.26 12.40
N PRO A 190 -3.73 -6.16 11.72
CA PRO A 190 -2.95 -6.14 10.48
C PRO A 190 -1.47 -6.45 10.73
N LYS A 191 -0.90 -7.35 9.95
CA LYS A 191 0.55 -7.55 9.92
C LYS A 191 1.19 -6.64 8.89
N LEU A 192 2.12 -5.79 9.31
CA LEU A 192 2.84 -4.86 8.43
C LEU A 192 4.24 -5.42 8.13
N MET A 193 4.53 -5.62 6.84
CA MET A 193 5.84 -6.00 6.32
C MET A 193 6.35 -4.83 5.46
N LEU A 194 7.12 -3.94 6.09
CA LEU A 194 7.52 -2.66 5.52
C LEU A 194 9.01 -2.64 5.17
N SER A 195 9.38 -1.87 4.14
CA SER A 195 10.78 -1.54 3.89
C SER A 195 11.30 -0.60 4.97
N PRO A 196 12.33 -0.97 5.75
CA PRO A 196 12.89 -0.06 6.75
C PRO A 196 13.47 1.21 6.13
N LEU A 197 13.86 1.16 4.85
CA LEU A 197 14.42 2.29 4.11
C LEU A 197 13.36 3.29 3.61
N SER A 198 12.08 3.01 3.84
CA SER A 198 10.95 3.92 3.55
C SER A 198 10.19 4.34 4.82
N ILE A 199 10.72 4.04 6.00
CA ILE A 199 10.16 4.50 7.27
C ILE A 199 10.93 5.75 7.72
N TYR A 200 10.24 6.88 7.79
CA TYR A 200 10.83 8.14 8.20
C TYR A 200 10.96 8.22 9.73
N PRO A 201 12.16 8.50 10.28
CA PRO A 201 12.35 8.64 11.72
C PRO A 201 11.71 9.93 12.24
N THR A 202 11.12 9.91 13.43
CA THR A 202 10.56 11.10 14.10
C THR A 202 11.34 11.50 15.36
N ALA A 203 12.55 10.96 15.52
CA ALA A 203 13.43 11.20 16.64
C ALA A 203 14.89 11.25 16.15
N THR A 204 15.76 11.92 16.87
CA THR A 204 17.21 11.92 16.61
C THR A 204 17.82 10.53 16.79
N VAL A 205 18.97 10.25 16.19
CA VAL A 205 19.65 8.96 16.33
C VAL A 205 19.84 8.58 17.80
N GLY A 206 20.32 9.50 18.64
CA GLY A 206 20.53 9.24 20.07
C GLY A 206 19.23 8.98 20.86
N GLU A 207 18.09 9.50 20.42
CA GLU A 207 16.77 9.15 20.99
C GLU A 207 16.34 7.77 20.51
N MET A 208 16.48 7.49 19.21
CA MET A 208 16.16 6.18 18.64
C MET A 208 16.96 5.04 19.29
N GLU A 209 18.24 5.24 19.59
CA GLU A 209 19.08 4.28 20.31
C GLU A 209 18.57 3.93 21.71
N ARG A 210 17.78 4.79 22.32
CA ARG A 210 17.18 4.60 23.65
C ARG A 210 15.73 4.08 23.60
N GLU A 211 15.12 4.04 22.41
CA GLU A 211 13.77 3.52 22.23
C GLU A 211 13.76 2.02 21.97
N ASP A 212 13.47 1.22 23.00
CA ASP A 212 13.24 -0.22 22.87
C ASP A 212 11.85 -0.54 22.31
N GLY A 213 11.67 -1.81 21.94
CA GLY A 213 10.39 -2.33 21.45
C GLY A 213 10.35 -2.53 19.93
N PRO A 214 9.19 -2.94 19.41
CA PRO A 214 9.02 -3.19 17.98
C PRO A 214 8.91 -1.88 17.19
N ILE A 215 9.31 -1.92 15.91
CA ILE A 215 9.07 -0.81 14.98
C ILE A 215 7.57 -0.51 14.95
N THR A 216 7.19 0.68 15.40
CA THR A 216 5.80 1.14 15.41
C THR A 216 5.69 2.36 14.53
N VAL A 217 4.72 2.35 13.61
CA VAL A 217 4.57 3.39 12.60
C VAL A 217 3.20 4.03 12.60
N ALA A 218 3.16 5.33 12.32
CA ALA A 218 1.97 6.05 11.89
C ALA A 218 2.01 6.30 10.39
N VAL A 219 0.82 6.42 9.77
CA VAL A 219 0.69 6.72 8.34
C VAL A 219 0.27 8.18 8.18
N MET A 220 1.10 8.99 7.50
CA MET A 220 0.78 10.39 7.19
C MET A 220 1.03 10.64 5.70
N ASN A 221 0.04 11.18 5.01
CA ASN A 221 0.11 11.48 3.56
C ASN A 221 0.59 10.30 2.71
N GLY A 222 0.35 9.09 3.18
CA GLY A 222 0.70 7.86 2.48
C GLY A 222 2.11 7.34 2.70
N SER A 223 2.89 7.97 3.56
CA SER A 223 4.23 7.52 3.99
C SER A 223 4.20 7.06 5.44
N HIS A 224 5.17 6.23 5.84
CA HIS A 224 5.30 5.70 7.19
C HIS A 224 6.28 6.52 8.01
N TYR A 225 5.88 6.82 9.25
CA TYR A 225 6.70 7.56 10.21
C TYR A 225 6.84 6.75 11.50
N ALA A 226 8.07 6.53 11.94
CA ALA A 226 8.34 5.79 13.17
C ALA A 226 7.87 6.59 14.39
N VAL A 227 7.10 5.96 15.27
CA VAL A 227 6.64 6.54 16.55
C VAL A 227 7.14 5.74 17.76
N GLY A 228 7.85 4.64 17.52
CA GLY A 228 8.45 3.79 18.53
C GLY A 228 9.34 2.73 17.92
N GLY A 229 10.16 2.08 18.76
CA GLY A 229 11.08 1.03 18.33
C GLY A 229 12.28 1.56 17.53
N GLY A 230 12.78 2.74 17.90
CA GLY A 230 13.87 3.40 17.20
C GLY A 230 15.11 2.54 17.05
N ARG A 231 15.50 1.80 18.12
CA ARG A 231 16.63 0.87 18.06
C ARG A 231 16.42 -0.25 17.05
N ALA A 232 15.23 -0.83 17.01
CA ALA A 232 14.89 -1.87 16.04
C ALA A 232 14.87 -1.31 14.60
N LEU A 233 14.42 -0.08 14.40
CA LEU A 233 14.47 0.58 13.09
C LEU A 233 15.91 0.84 12.64
N LEU A 234 16.80 1.36 13.51
CA LEU A 234 18.20 1.56 13.18
C LEU A 234 18.90 0.24 12.81
N ALA A 235 18.64 -0.84 13.56
CA ALA A 235 19.14 -2.17 13.24
C ALA A 235 18.65 -2.64 11.85
N ALA A 236 17.36 -2.50 11.57
CA ALA A 236 16.79 -2.86 10.28
C ALA A 236 17.35 -2.01 9.12
N ILE A 237 17.57 -0.70 9.32
CA ILE A 237 18.23 0.16 8.31
C ILE A 237 19.65 -0.33 8.03
N LYS A 238 20.39 -0.73 9.05
CA LYS A 238 21.77 -1.24 8.93
C LYS A 238 21.82 -2.58 8.20
N GLU A 239 20.93 -3.51 8.53
CA GLU A 239 20.86 -4.85 7.94
C GLU A 239 20.25 -4.87 6.54
N LYS A 240 19.46 -3.87 6.18
CA LYS A 240 18.79 -3.71 4.89
C LYS A 240 17.98 -4.94 4.44
N PRO A 241 17.15 -5.56 5.28
CA PRO A 241 16.26 -6.59 4.82
C PRO A 241 15.28 -6.01 3.78
N GLN A 242 14.75 -6.86 2.91
CA GLN A 242 13.75 -6.42 1.93
C GLN A 242 12.50 -5.84 2.62
N THR A 243 12.09 -6.47 3.72
CA THR A 243 11.02 -5.98 4.60
C THR A 243 11.35 -6.29 6.06
N ALA A 244 10.81 -5.47 6.96
CA ALA A 244 10.83 -5.69 8.40
C ALA A 244 9.40 -5.68 8.93
N ARG A 245 9.12 -6.47 9.98
CA ARG A 245 7.83 -6.42 10.66
C ARG A 245 7.69 -5.10 11.41
N ALA A 246 6.58 -4.42 11.18
CA ALA A 246 6.19 -3.23 11.91
C ALA A 246 4.78 -3.37 12.49
N TYR A 247 4.42 -2.45 13.39
CA TYR A 247 3.12 -2.39 14.04
C TYR A 247 2.48 -1.03 13.74
N LEU A 248 1.17 -1.04 13.51
CA LEU A 248 0.43 0.19 13.30
C LEU A 248 0.17 0.87 14.64
N ALA A 249 0.50 2.14 14.74
CA ALA A 249 0.13 2.96 15.88
C ALA A 249 -1.41 3.14 15.95
N ASP A 250 -1.92 3.34 17.14
CA ASP A 250 -3.31 3.72 17.35
C ASP A 250 -3.63 5.14 16.83
N GLY A 251 -4.88 5.60 16.97
CA GLY A 251 -5.30 6.91 16.47
C GLY A 251 -4.54 8.08 17.12
N ALA A 252 -4.06 7.94 18.35
CA ALA A 252 -3.22 8.92 19.03
C ALA A 252 -1.78 8.93 18.46
N GLY A 253 -1.32 7.81 17.91
CA GLY A 253 0.01 7.66 17.33
C GLY A 253 0.25 8.55 16.11
N SER A 254 -0.76 8.81 15.28
CA SER A 254 -0.63 9.70 14.12
C SER A 254 -0.40 11.15 14.55
N ALA A 255 -1.13 11.64 15.55
CA ALA A 255 -0.92 12.99 16.11
C ALA A 255 0.44 13.10 16.81
N ALA A 256 0.88 12.03 17.51
CA ALA A 256 2.19 11.98 18.12
C ALA A 256 3.31 11.99 17.06
N ALA A 257 3.15 11.27 15.95
CA ALA A 257 4.10 11.28 14.83
C ALA A 257 4.26 12.66 14.23
N GLU A 258 3.13 13.35 13.97
CA GLU A 258 3.15 14.69 13.41
C GLU A 258 3.87 15.67 14.34
N LYS A 259 3.56 15.62 15.64
CA LYS A 259 4.21 16.47 16.66
C LYS A 259 5.71 16.19 16.76
N ARG A 260 6.12 14.92 16.78
CA ARG A 260 7.54 14.51 16.84
C ARG A 260 8.28 14.91 15.57
N ALA A 261 7.73 14.65 14.39
CA ALA A 261 8.34 15.05 13.13
C ALA A 261 8.43 16.58 13.00
N ALA A 262 7.43 17.32 13.46
CA ALA A 262 7.47 18.78 13.51
C ALA A 262 8.54 19.31 14.49
N ALA A 263 8.82 18.60 15.58
CA ALA A 263 9.91 18.95 16.49
C ALA A 263 11.31 18.80 15.86
N LEU A 264 11.44 17.98 14.82
CA LEU A 264 12.67 17.87 14.02
C LEU A 264 12.71 18.91 12.87
N ALA A 265 11.74 19.82 12.78
CA ALA A 265 11.68 20.81 11.70
C ALA A 265 12.95 21.66 11.67
N GLY A 266 13.59 21.73 10.49
CA GLY A 266 14.92 22.32 10.29
C GLY A 266 16.09 21.34 10.43
N ASP A 267 16.02 20.38 11.31
CA ASP A 267 17.07 19.36 11.53
C ASP A 267 16.73 18.00 10.89
N GLY A 268 15.47 17.76 10.55
CA GLY A 268 15.00 16.48 10.00
C GLY A 268 15.65 16.14 8.67
N GLU A 269 15.88 17.09 7.78
CA GLU A 269 16.62 16.84 6.54
C GLU A 269 18.08 16.44 6.83
N ALA A 270 18.75 17.12 7.74
CA ALA A 270 20.13 16.78 8.15
C ALA A 270 20.20 15.39 8.77
N LEU A 271 19.20 15.02 9.58
CA LEU A 271 19.07 13.66 10.14
C LEU A 271 18.96 12.62 9.03
N LEU A 272 18.05 12.80 8.07
CA LEU A 272 17.90 11.85 6.96
C LEU A 272 19.18 11.72 6.14
N ARG A 273 19.83 12.84 5.81
CA ARG A 273 21.11 12.85 5.08
C ARG A 273 22.24 12.16 5.86
N SER A 274 22.26 12.31 7.18
CA SER A 274 23.21 11.59 8.04
C SER A 274 23.02 10.09 7.98
N LEU A 275 21.77 9.61 8.11
CA LEU A 275 21.43 8.19 8.00
C LEU A 275 21.73 7.62 6.61
N GLU A 276 21.37 8.36 5.54
CA GLU A 276 21.70 7.99 4.16
C GLU A 276 23.22 7.78 3.98
N LYS A 277 24.01 8.73 4.47
CA LYS A 277 25.48 8.67 4.38
C LYS A 277 26.07 7.55 5.20
N GLU A 278 25.61 7.38 6.43
CA GLU A 278 26.14 6.36 7.38
C GLU A 278 25.83 4.95 6.89
N PHE A 279 24.59 4.70 6.44
CA PHE A 279 24.14 3.36 6.08
C PHE A 279 24.12 3.09 4.56
N GLY A 280 24.47 4.07 3.72
CA GLY A 280 24.61 3.88 2.26
C GLY A 280 23.30 3.51 1.56
N PHE A 281 22.26 4.31 1.75
CA PHE A 281 20.99 4.21 1.03
C PHE A 281 20.44 5.62 0.74
N SER A 282 19.25 5.74 0.18
CA SER A 282 18.55 7.02 0.03
C SER A 282 17.09 6.87 0.41
N TYR A 283 16.59 7.81 1.20
CA TYR A 283 15.15 7.91 1.43
C TYR A 283 14.41 8.22 0.14
N PRO A 284 13.14 7.81 0.00
CA PRO A 284 12.34 8.08 -1.19
C PRO A 284 12.27 9.57 -1.56
N GLU A 285 12.10 10.41 -0.54
CA GLU A 285 12.09 11.88 -0.61
C GLU A 285 12.50 12.47 0.74
N ILE A 286 12.67 13.81 0.78
CA ILE A 286 12.68 14.56 2.03
C ILE A 286 11.27 15.10 2.25
N PRO A 287 10.50 14.58 3.23
CA PRO A 287 9.14 15.03 3.50
C PRO A 287 9.07 16.53 3.83
N GLU A 288 8.01 17.18 3.38
CA GLU A 288 7.83 18.63 3.61
C GLU A 288 7.84 18.99 5.10
N ILE A 289 7.34 18.11 5.96
CA ILE A 289 7.33 18.31 7.41
C ILE A 289 8.73 18.53 8.00
N TYR A 290 9.80 18.02 7.37
CA TYR A 290 11.19 18.23 7.81
C TYR A 290 11.81 19.48 7.23
N ARG A 291 11.23 20.07 6.19
CA ARG A 291 11.72 21.30 5.54
C ARG A 291 11.16 22.58 6.16
N ARG A 292 10.03 22.49 6.87
CA ARG A 292 9.40 23.64 7.51
C ARG A 292 10.28 24.10 8.68
N LYS A 293 10.79 25.35 8.61
CA LYS A 293 11.33 26.02 9.78
C LYS A 293 10.15 26.36 10.70
N ALA A 294 10.28 26.06 12.00
CA ALA A 294 9.29 26.40 13.01
C ALA A 294 9.04 27.92 13.09
#